data_41ac76dfcf06848015f4f4349f9899a5
#
_entry.id   41ac76dfcf06848015f4f4349f9899a5
#
_cell.length_a   1.000
_cell.length_b   1.000
_cell.length_c   1.000
_cell.angle_alpha   90.00
_cell.angle_beta   90.00
_cell.angle_gamma   90.00
#
_symmetry.space_group_name_H-M   'P 1'
#
loop_
_entity.id
_entity.type
_entity.pdbx_description
1 polymer ?
#
loop_
_entity_poly.entity_id
_entity_poly.type
_entity_poly.pdbx_seq_one_letter_code
_entity_poly.pdbx_strand_id
1 'polypeptide(L)'
;MRLSPVAVADSSRLPSRHGAAPAPAVWRLLFCMVAATAPLSSPAEVKGPFDTRDRGRQLARVDEPFTCPRPPAAVRDIRIAEYYTDQAYSIVDEKRRKDADRSAEPLHRYARKVTWMADRALVQREHRADVTGCLVRWLGEWADDGAMLGEIDGPLAQHYRKWTLASIALAYVAIKPTATVGTERKAAIERWLRRLAGEMDGYYATWRRESWNNHVYWQGLAEAAVAAAVDDRRLLEKAAEKYRHAVDAITPEGLLPKEVARRDKAFGYHAFSLAPLVLLAEIGERNGMALYEMRGGAIHRLAHVVTQAMEEAASFERLVGGRQEVDPRGKVWTLAWLEPYLARFPDPRLEKLLAPHRPVTHEWLGGNLTLHFATVDAARAVRLTDPR
;
A
#
# COMPACT_ATOMS: atom_id res chain seq x y z
N MET A 1 59.67 -2.41 24.02
CA MET A 1 60.88 -2.37 23.13
C MET A 1 60.50 -1.39 22.01
N ARG A 2 60.80 -0.10 22.23
CA ARG A 2 61.96 0.71 21.77
C ARG A 2 62.18 0.52 20.26
N LEU A 3 62.00 1.52 19.54
CA LEU A 3 62.58 2.79 19.05
C LEU A 3 62.72 2.71 17.52
N SER A 4 62.17 3.57 16.76
CA SER A 4 62.64 4.89 16.31
C SER A 4 63.72 4.88 15.21
N PRO A 5 64.00 6.07 14.60
CA PRO A 5 63.64 6.47 13.23
C PRO A 5 64.94 6.77 12.44
N VAL A 6 64.91 7.46 11.28
CA VAL A 6 65.99 8.20 10.60
C VAL A 6 65.69 8.27 9.09
N ALA A 7 65.90 9.28 8.30
CA ALA A 7 66.36 10.66 8.42
C ALA A 7 66.07 11.39 7.11
N VAL A 8 66.09 12.68 7.22
CA VAL A 8 66.08 13.76 6.23
C VAL A 8 67.37 13.76 5.35
N ALA A 9 67.22 14.14 4.09
CA ALA A 9 68.35 14.80 3.36
C ALA A 9 67.83 15.80 2.33
N ASP A 10 68.15 17.01 2.64
CA ASP A 10 68.09 18.26 1.85
C ASP A 10 69.29 18.31 0.88
N SER A 11 69.10 18.91 -0.29
CA SER A 11 70.12 19.77 -0.88
C SER A 11 69.68 20.46 -2.21
N SER A 12 69.45 21.73 -2.04
CA SER A 12 69.62 22.83 -2.97
C SER A 12 70.62 22.64 -4.10
N ARG A 13 70.30 23.16 -5.31
CA ARG A 13 71.10 24.15 -6.10
C ARG A 13 70.41 24.47 -7.45
N LEU A 14 70.15 25.77 -7.64
CA LEU A 14 70.03 26.43 -8.94
C LEU A 14 71.40 26.61 -9.60
N PRO A 15 71.50 26.79 -10.95
CA PRO A 15 71.81 28.12 -11.43
C PRO A 15 71.04 28.61 -12.69
N SER A 16 71.03 29.91 -12.79
CA SER A 16 70.51 30.82 -13.81
C SER A 16 71.20 30.72 -15.19
N ARG A 17 70.50 31.02 -16.30
CA ARG A 17 70.76 32.16 -17.21
C ARG A 17 69.94 32.10 -18.52
N HIS A 18 69.27 33.22 -18.78
CA HIS A 18 69.08 34.02 -19.98
C HIS A 18 68.80 33.38 -21.35
N GLY A 19 67.70 33.81 -21.97
CA GLY A 19 67.42 33.74 -23.40
C GLY A 19 66.05 34.29 -23.73
N ALA A 20 66.00 35.60 -24.09
CA ALA A 20 64.75 36.22 -24.54
C ALA A 20 64.48 35.87 -26.02
N ALA A 21 63.29 35.48 -26.37
CA ALA A 21 62.73 35.46 -27.73
C ALA A 21 61.25 35.74 -27.73
N PRO A 22 60.64 36.28 -28.79
CA PRO A 22 59.42 37.11 -28.72
C PRO A 22 58.13 36.31 -28.69
N ALA A 23 57.16 36.93 -28.10
CA ALA A 23 55.78 36.37 -27.92
C ALA A 23 55.03 36.28 -29.26
N PRO A 24 54.30 35.16 -29.52
CA PRO A 24 53.26 35.12 -30.53
C PRO A 24 51.92 35.60 -29.93
N ALA A 25 51.19 36.32 -30.78
CA ALA A 25 49.88 36.86 -30.51
C ALA A 25 48.88 35.79 -30.07
N VAL A 26 48.38 35.94 -28.84
CA VAL A 26 47.29 35.04 -28.29
C VAL A 26 45.94 35.54 -28.78
N TRP A 27 45.38 34.82 -29.74
CA TRP A 27 43.96 34.92 -30.07
C TRP A 27 43.15 34.37 -28.87
N ARG A 28 42.48 35.27 -28.15
CA ARG A 28 41.48 34.90 -27.14
C ARG A 28 40.24 34.39 -27.87
N LEU A 29 40.12 33.05 -28.01
CA LEU A 29 38.84 32.40 -28.29
C LEU A 29 37.97 32.53 -27.02
N LEU A 30 36.97 33.41 -27.07
CA LEU A 30 35.87 33.40 -26.12
C LEU A 30 35.06 32.12 -26.34
N PHE A 31 35.28 31.08 -25.52
CA PHE A 31 34.36 29.96 -25.38
C PHE A 31 33.14 30.46 -24.58
N CYS A 32 32.06 30.83 -25.29
CA CYS A 32 30.75 30.93 -24.68
C CYS A 32 30.34 29.52 -24.24
N MET A 33 30.53 29.18 -22.94
CA MET A 33 29.84 28.04 -22.34
C MET A 33 28.36 28.37 -22.29
N VAL A 34 27.63 27.89 -23.29
CA VAL A 34 26.17 27.74 -23.17
C VAL A 34 25.96 26.62 -22.18
N ALA A 35 25.72 27.00 -20.92
CA ALA A 35 25.19 26.06 -19.92
C ALA A 35 23.81 25.60 -20.42
N ALA A 36 23.78 24.42 -21.03
CA ALA A 36 22.51 23.74 -21.30
C ALA A 36 21.90 23.40 -19.93
N THR A 37 21.00 24.25 -19.48
CA THR A 37 20.09 23.90 -18.36
C THR A 37 19.20 22.77 -18.87
N ALA A 38 19.61 21.54 -18.59
CA ALA A 38 18.67 20.40 -18.74
C ALA A 38 17.38 20.76 -17.97
N PRO A 39 16.20 20.63 -18.58
CA PRO A 39 14.96 20.85 -17.86
C PRO A 39 14.95 19.91 -16.67
N LEU A 40 14.80 20.44 -15.47
CA LEU A 40 14.51 19.65 -14.29
C LEU A 40 13.24 18.86 -14.61
N SER A 41 13.38 17.58 -14.96
CA SER A 41 12.25 16.70 -15.16
C SER A 41 11.45 16.73 -13.86
N SER A 42 10.18 17.16 -13.94
CA SER A 42 9.26 17.04 -12.82
C SER A 42 9.34 15.62 -12.28
N PRO A 43 9.42 15.42 -10.96
CA PRO A 43 9.42 14.07 -10.42
C PRO A 43 8.24 13.30 -10.99
N ALA A 44 8.49 12.10 -11.52
CA ALA A 44 7.47 11.29 -12.14
C ALA A 44 6.34 11.00 -11.13
N GLU A 45 5.10 11.16 -11.58
CA GLU A 45 3.90 10.87 -10.79
C GLU A 45 3.98 9.46 -10.18
N VAL A 46 3.70 9.32 -8.89
CA VAL A 46 3.65 8.01 -8.22
C VAL A 46 2.34 7.32 -8.59
N LYS A 47 2.44 6.20 -9.31
CA LYS A 47 1.30 5.44 -9.78
C LYS A 47 0.73 4.55 -8.67
N GLY A 48 -0.60 4.53 -8.57
CA GLY A 48 -1.30 3.56 -7.72
C GLY A 48 -1.39 2.16 -8.34
N PRO A 49 -2.06 1.21 -7.66
CA PRO A 49 -2.13 -0.17 -8.13
C PRO A 49 -3.11 -0.35 -9.29
N PHE A 50 -4.03 0.61 -9.50
CA PHE A 50 -5.13 0.49 -10.45
C PHE A 50 -4.84 1.20 -11.78
N ASP A 51 -5.25 0.58 -12.90
CA ASP A 51 -5.33 1.25 -14.20
C ASP A 51 -6.76 1.74 -14.46
N THR A 52 -7.16 2.78 -13.74
CA THR A 52 -8.56 3.22 -13.73
C THR A 52 -9.02 3.88 -15.02
N ARG A 53 -8.13 4.49 -15.82
CA ARG A 53 -8.49 5.11 -17.09
C ARG A 53 -8.90 4.08 -18.12
N ASP A 54 -8.04 3.11 -18.39
CA ASP A 54 -8.28 2.06 -19.38
C ASP A 54 -9.40 1.14 -18.93
N ARG A 55 -9.35 0.74 -17.67
CA ARG A 55 -10.36 -0.08 -17.04
C ARG A 55 -11.75 0.59 -17.07
N GLY A 56 -11.82 1.87 -16.76
CA GLY A 56 -13.06 2.65 -16.82
C GLY A 56 -13.65 2.74 -18.24
N ARG A 57 -12.81 2.81 -19.29
CA ARG A 57 -13.31 2.75 -20.68
C ARG A 57 -13.91 1.38 -21.01
N GLN A 58 -13.30 0.30 -20.53
CA GLN A 58 -13.75 -1.06 -20.79
C GLN A 58 -15.02 -1.45 -20.00
N LEU A 59 -15.21 -0.91 -18.80
CA LEU A 59 -16.25 -1.31 -17.87
C LEU A 59 -17.42 -0.33 -17.75
N ALA A 60 -17.36 0.85 -18.38
CA ALA A 60 -18.43 1.84 -18.33
C ALA A 60 -19.73 1.27 -18.93
N ARG A 61 -20.75 1.06 -18.08
CA ARG A 61 -22.03 0.44 -18.45
C ARG A 61 -23.25 0.94 -17.68
N VAL A 62 -23.01 1.72 -16.63
CA VAL A 62 -24.07 2.18 -15.74
C VAL A 62 -24.41 3.63 -16.11
N ASP A 63 -25.68 3.90 -16.39
CA ASP A 63 -26.16 5.22 -16.79
C ASP A 63 -27.17 5.82 -15.79
N GLU A 64 -27.54 5.05 -14.72
CA GLU A 64 -28.46 5.58 -13.73
C GLU A 64 -27.85 6.80 -13.02
N PRO A 65 -28.67 7.88 -12.83
CA PRO A 65 -28.26 9.05 -12.06
C PRO A 65 -27.74 8.67 -10.68
N PHE A 66 -26.75 9.41 -10.22
CA PHE A 66 -26.16 9.22 -8.90
C PHE A 66 -26.55 10.38 -7.98
N THR A 67 -27.26 10.06 -6.91
CA THR A 67 -27.55 11.05 -5.86
C THR A 67 -26.50 10.93 -4.77
N CYS A 68 -25.75 12.01 -4.54
CA CYS A 68 -24.69 12.02 -3.54
C CYS A 68 -25.27 12.07 -2.11
N PRO A 69 -25.08 11.04 -1.30
CA PRO A 69 -25.54 11.07 0.09
C PRO A 69 -24.71 12.05 0.92
N ARG A 70 -25.26 12.49 2.04
CA ARG A 70 -24.53 13.34 2.99
C ARG A 70 -23.41 12.54 3.64
N PRO A 71 -22.18 13.09 3.73
CA PRO A 71 -21.11 12.48 4.50
C PRO A 71 -21.51 12.29 5.97
N PRO A 72 -21.12 11.20 6.62
CA PRO A 72 -21.29 11.06 8.06
C PRO A 72 -20.33 12.00 8.80
N ALA A 73 -20.65 12.32 10.05
CA ALA A 73 -19.75 13.08 10.91
C ALA A 73 -18.37 12.41 10.99
N ALA A 74 -17.32 13.22 10.99
CA ALA A 74 -15.95 12.75 11.04
C ALA A 74 -15.64 12.07 12.38
N VAL A 75 -15.04 10.89 12.32
CA VAL A 75 -14.51 10.20 13.51
C VAL A 75 -13.12 10.76 13.79
N ARG A 76 -12.99 11.65 14.77
CA ARG A 76 -11.71 12.24 15.16
C ARG A 76 -10.93 11.34 16.10
N ASP A 77 -11.57 10.90 17.18
CA ASP A 77 -11.01 10.05 18.21
C ASP A 77 -11.37 8.60 17.96
N ILE A 78 -10.43 7.69 18.15
CA ILE A 78 -10.65 6.27 17.93
C ILE A 78 -10.34 5.54 19.23
N ARG A 79 -11.37 4.90 19.82
CA ARG A 79 -11.26 4.10 21.05
C ARG A 79 -11.83 2.71 20.77
N ILE A 80 -10.93 1.75 20.55
CA ILE A 80 -11.29 0.37 20.24
C ILE A 80 -10.46 -0.54 21.14
N ALA A 81 -11.12 -1.18 22.10
CA ALA A 81 -10.46 -2.05 23.06
C ALA A 81 -10.02 -3.37 22.43
N GLU A 82 -8.91 -3.92 22.92
CA GLU A 82 -8.39 -5.21 22.50
C GLU A 82 -9.35 -6.35 22.93
N TYR A 83 -9.55 -7.31 22.05
CA TYR A 83 -10.43 -8.45 22.27
C TYR A 83 -9.71 -9.80 22.40
N TYR A 84 -8.42 -9.85 22.12
CA TYR A 84 -7.61 -11.03 22.44
C TYR A 84 -7.23 -11.05 23.92
N THR A 85 -7.23 -12.24 24.51
CA THR A 85 -6.96 -12.44 25.95
C THR A 85 -5.59 -13.04 26.21
N ASP A 86 -4.86 -13.46 25.17
CA ASP A 86 -3.54 -14.07 25.25
C ASP A 86 -2.48 -13.27 24.46
N GLN A 87 -1.21 -13.45 24.82
CA GLN A 87 -0.09 -12.79 24.18
C GLN A 87 0.17 -13.26 22.73
N ALA A 88 -0.32 -14.44 22.36
CA ALA A 88 -0.22 -14.97 21.01
C ALA A 88 -1.31 -14.40 20.08
N TYR A 89 -2.26 -13.62 20.62
CA TYR A 89 -3.44 -13.11 19.90
C TYR A 89 -4.19 -14.24 19.17
N SER A 90 -4.43 -15.33 19.87
CA SER A 90 -5.11 -16.52 19.37
C SER A 90 -6.45 -16.77 20.07
N ILE A 91 -6.62 -16.37 21.33
CA ILE A 91 -7.83 -16.57 22.12
C ILE A 91 -8.68 -15.31 22.10
N VAL A 92 -9.85 -15.39 21.46
CA VAL A 92 -10.81 -14.28 21.32
C VAL A 92 -11.81 -14.29 22.46
N ASP A 93 -12.01 -13.15 23.11
CA ASP A 93 -13.19 -12.87 23.92
C ASP A 93 -14.30 -12.34 22.99
N GLU A 94 -15.32 -13.15 22.76
CA GLU A 94 -16.39 -12.85 21.79
C GLU A 94 -17.24 -11.64 22.19
N LYS A 95 -17.38 -11.34 23.48
CA LYS A 95 -18.09 -10.14 23.95
C LYS A 95 -17.25 -8.89 23.62
N ARG A 96 -15.98 -8.89 23.98
CA ARG A 96 -15.05 -7.78 23.67
C ARG A 96 -14.94 -7.59 22.17
N ARG A 97 -14.93 -8.66 21.37
CA ARG A 97 -14.90 -8.57 19.91
C ARG A 97 -16.13 -7.85 19.36
N LYS A 98 -17.34 -8.21 19.82
CA LYS A 98 -18.58 -7.51 19.42
C LYS A 98 -18.56 -6.03 19.81
N ASP A 99 -17.98 -5.68 20.96
CA ASP A 99 -17.85 -4.30 21.41
C ASP A 99 -16.84 -3.55 20.55
N ALA A 100 -15.69 -4.16 20.22
CA ALA A 100 -14.69 -3.62 19.31
C ALA A 100 -15.26 -3.40 17.90
N ASP A 101 -15.96 -4.40 17.33
CA ASP A 101 -16.61 -4.31 16.01
C ASP A 101 -17.62 -3.15 15.97
N ARG A 102 -18.43 -2.97 17.04
CA ARG A 102 -19.38 -1.86 17.15
C ARG A 102 -18.67 -0.50 17.20
N SER A 103 -17.57 -0.42 17.95
CA SER A 103 -16.76 0.81 18.04
C SER A 103 -16.05 1.15 16.72
N ALA A 104 -15.68 0.13 15.94
CA ALA A 104 -15.03 0.29 14.64
C ALA A 104 -16.01 0.55 13.49
N GLU A 105 -17.31 0.23 13.66
CA GLU A 105 -18.32 0.29 12.59
C GLU A 105 -18.41 1.64 11.86
N PRO A 106 -18.29 2.83 12.53
CA PRO A 106 -18.28 4.10 11.81
C PRO A 106 -17.15 4.21 10.80
N LEU A 107 -15.94 3.70 11.14
CA LEU A 107 -14.78 3.69 10.25
C LEU A 107 -14.97 2.69 9.10
N HIS A 108 -15.47 1.49 9.39
CA HIS A 108 -15.79 0.48 8.39
C HIS A 108 -16.84 0.97 7.39
N ARG A 109 -17.91 1.58 7.87
CA ARG A 109 -18.98 2.12 7.02
C ARG A 109 -18.44 3.21 6.11
N TYR A 110 -17.63 4.10 6.64
CA TYR A 110 -17.00 5.13 5.83
C TYR A 110 -16.07 4.52 4.78
N ALA A 111 -15.18 3.60 5.16
CA ALA A 111 -14.26 2.92 4.24
C ALA A 111 -15.00 2.18 3.12
N ARG A 112 -16.01 1.38 3.46
CA ARG A 112 -16.85 0.68 2.48
C ARG A 112 -17.54 1.66 1.51
N LYS A 113 -18.04 2.79 2.02
CA LYS A 113 -18.76 3.75 1.18
C LYS A 113 -17.83 4.51 0.23
N VAL A 114 -16.66 4.96 0.68
CA VAL A 114 -15.71 5.67 -0.20
C VAL A 114 -15.12 4.74 -1.25
N THR A 115 -14.80 3.49 -0.92
CA THR A 115 -14.33 2.51 -1.90
C THR A 115 -15.42 2.10 -2.88
N TRP A 116 -16.66 1.90 -2.41
CA TRP A 116 -17.81 1.67 -3.29
C TRP A 116 -18.05 2.83 -4.27
N MET A 117 -17.93 4.10 -3.83
CA MET A 117 -18.03 5.24 -4.74
C MET A 117 -16.92 5.24 -5.79
N ALA A 118 -15.71 4.86 -5.42
CA ALA A 118 -14.61 4.70 -6.39
C ALA A 118 -14.91 3.60 -7.42
N ASP A 119 -15.40 2.44 -6.97
CA ASP A 119 -15.86 1.34 -7.83
C ASP A 119 -17.03 1.77 -8.73
N ARG A 120 -17.99 2.51 -8.19
CA ARG A 120 -19.12 3.06 -8.95
C ARG A 120 -18.64 4.02 -10.03
N ALA A 121 -17.69 4.91 -9.74
CA ALA A 121 -17.10 5.82 -10.72
C ALA A 121 -16.43 5.06 -11.88
N LEU A 122 -15.83 3.89 -11.61
CA LEU A 122 -15.19 3.06 -12.62
C LEU A 122 -16.19 2.52 -13.66
N VAL A 123 -17.38 2.10 -13.20
CA VAL A 123 -18.41 1.51 -14.07
C VAL A 123 -19.43 2.52 -14.59
N GLN A 124 -19.44 3.75 -14.10
CA GLN A 124 -20.36 4.81 -14.53
C GLN A 124 -19.96 5.35 -15.90
N ARG A 125 -20.94 5.48 -16.81
CA ARG A 125 -20.74 6.05 -18.15
C ARG A 125 -20.95 7.57 -18.17
N GLU A 126 -22.18 8.02 -17.94
CA GLU A 126 -22.56 9.44 -18.08
C GLU A 126 -22.33 10.25 -16.79
N HIS A 127 -22.70 9.73 -15.65
CA HIS A 127 -22.67 10.44 -14.36
C HIS A 127 -21.38 10.22 -13.55
N ARG A 128 -20.26 9.94 -14.21
CA ARG A 128 -18.98 9.71 -13.50
C ARG A 128 -18.54 10.93 -12.71
N ALA A 129 -18.72 12.13 -13.26
CA ALA A 129 -18.37 13.37 -12.59
C ALA A 129 -19.14 13.58 -11.27
N ASP A 130 -20.42 13.19 -11.24
CA ASP A 130 -21.26 13.30 -10.04
C ASP A 130 -20.75 12.36 -8.94
N VAL A 131 -20.39 11.12 -9.30
CA VAL A 131 -19.85 10.13 -8.36
C VAL A 131 -18.49 10.56 -7.83
N THR A 132 -17.56 10.97 -8.71
CA THR A 132 -16.23 11.42 -8.30
C THR A 132 -16.27 12.71 -7.48
N GLY A 133 -17.14 13.66 -7.86
CA GLY A 133 -17.39 14.88 -7.09
C GLY A 133 -17.95 14.60 -5.69
N CYS A 134 -18.84 13.62 -5.59
CA CYS A 134 -19.34 13.15 -4.29
C CYS A 134 -18.23 12.58 -3.40
N LEU A 135 -17.39 11.69 -3.95
CA LEU A 135 -16.27 11.13 -3.20
C LEU A 135 -15.30 12.23 -2.75
N VAL A 136 -14.97 13.17 -3.63
CA VAL A 136 -14.12 14.34 -3.27
C VAL A 136 -14.75 15.16 -2.15
N ARG A 137 -16.08 15.38 -2.16
CA ARG A 137 -16.77 16.06 -1.07
C ARG A 137 -16.65 15.28 0.25
N TRP A 138 -16.88 13.97 0.23
CA TRP A 138 -16.77 13.12 1.41
C TRP A 138 -15.36 13.18 2.03
N LEU A 139 -14.34 13.03 1.19
CA LEU A 139 -12.93 13.10 1.64
C LEU A 139 -12.60 14.50 2.16
N GLY A 140 -13.11 15.54 1.48
CA GLY A 140 -12.85 16.92 1.87
C GLY A 140 -13.48 17.30 3.20
N GLU A 141 -14.72 16.91 3.48
CA GLU A 141 -15.37 17.19 4.78
C GLU A 141 -14.61 16.48 5.92
N TRP A 142 -14.20 15.21 5.74
CA TRP A 142 -13.39 14.50 6.73
C TRP A 142 -12.00 15.12 6.92
N ALA A 143 -11.40 15.62 5.85
CA ALA A 143 -10.12 16.34 5.94
C ALA A 143 -10.24 17.67 6.70
N ASP A 144 -11.28 18.44 6.42
CA ASP A 144 -11.55 19.73 7.08
C ASP A 144 -11.80 19.55 8.59
N ASP A 145 -12.53 18.49 8.95
CA ASP A 145 -12.83 18.13 10.34
C ASP A 145 -11.65 17.45 11.06
N GLY A 146 -10.57 17.13 10.36
CA GLY A 146 -9.41 16.45 10.93
C GLY A 146 -9.73 15.03 11.43
N ALA A 147 -10.51 14.27 10.64
CA ALA A 147 -10.84 12.88 10.96
C ALA A 147 -9.59 12.04 11.27
N MET A 148 -9.69 11.15 12.27
CA MET A 148 -8.63 10.25 12.74
C MET A 148 -7.33 10.95 13.22
N LEU A 149 -7.38 12.25 13.54
CA LEU A 149 -6.26 13.05 14.04
C LEU A 149 -6.43 13.47 15.51
N GLY A 150 -7.45 12.97 16.20
CA GLY A 150 -7.68 13.17 17.62
C GLY A 150 -6.96 12.13 18.47
N GLU A 151 -7.54 11.79 19.60
CA GLU A 151 -7.02 10.76 20.52
C GLU A 151 -7.20 9.36 19.91
N ILE A 152 -6.11 8.57 19.85
CA ILE A 152 -6.12 7.19 19.36
C ILE A 152 -5.72 6.26 20.49
N ASP A 153 -6.70 5.63 21.11
CA ASP A 153 -6.52 4.85 22.33
C ASP A 153 -6.30 3.36 22.05
N GLY A 154 -5.08 2.91 22.32
CA GLY A 154 -4.66 1.52 22.25
C GLY A 154 -4.22 1.01 20.87
N PRO A 155 -3.57 -0.16 20.85
CA PRO A 155 -3.01 -0.74 19.62
C PRO A 155 -4.06 -1.04 18.55
N LEU A 156 -5.22 -1.57 18.93
CA LEU A 156 -6.27 -1.93 17.99
C LEU A 156 -6.86 -0.69 17.31
N ALA A 157 -7.02 0.42 18.03
CA ALA A 157 -7.43 1.70 17.46
C ALA A 157 -6.43 2.21 16.39
N GLN A 158 -5.13 2.07 16.65
CA GLN A 158 -4.07 2.39 15.69
C GLN A 158 -4.16 1.51 14.43
N HIS A 159 -4.54 0.23 14.59
CA HIS A 159 -4.71 -0.67 13.46
C HIS A 159 -5.91 -0.27 12.59
N TYR A 160 -7.04 0.09 13.19
CA TYR A 160 -8.21 0.59 12.46
C TYR A 160 -7.94 1.90 11.75
N ARG A 161 -7.23 2.85 12.39
CA ARG A 161 -6.77 4.09 11.74
C ARG A 161 -5.98 3.78 10.46
N LYS A 162 -5.02 2.89 10.54
CA LYS A 162 -4.17 2.47 9.42
C LYS A 162 -4.97 1.84 8.27
N TRP A 163 -5.85 0.89 8.56
CA TRP A 163 -6.67 0.21 7.55
C TRP A 163 -7.64 1.17 6.88
N THR A 164 -8.26 2.06 7.66
CA THR A 164 -9.13 3.11 7.11
C THR A 164 -8.34 4.09 6.23
N LEU A 165 -7.11 4.45 6.62
CA LEU A 165 -6.23 5.29 5.79
C LEU A 165 -5.90 4.61 4.46
N ALA A 166 -5.59 3.31 4.45
CA ALA A 166 -5.36 2.56 3.21
C ALA A 166 -6.59 2.62 2.30
N SER A 167 -7.79 2.36 2.84
CA SER A 167 -9.06 2.43 2.10
C SER A 167 -9.28 3.80 1.45
N ILE A 168 -9.13 4.86 2.22
CA ILE A 168 -9.34 6.24 1.79
C ILE A 168 -8.34 6.65 0.71
N ALA A 169 -7.06 6.36 0.94
CA ALA A 169 -6.01 6.71 0.00
C ALA A 169 -6.18 5.96 -1.34
N LEU A 170 -6.49 4.65 -1.30
CA LEU A 170 -6.75 3.85 -2.50
C LEU A 170 -7.98 4.32 -3.25
N ALA A 171 -9.08 4.66 -2.55
CA ALA A 171 -10.27 5.23 -3.18
C ALA A 171 -9.98 6.57 -3.86
N TYR A 172 -9.19 7.44 -3.24
CA TYR A 172 -8.75 8.71 -3.84
C TYR A 172 -7.86 8.46 -5.06
N VAL A 173 -6.89 7.55 -4.97
CA VAL A 173 -6.02 7.14 -6.09
C VAL A 173 -6.84 6.62 -7.27
N ALA A 174 -7.90 5.85 -7.01
CA ALA A 174 -8.75 5.30 -8.07
C ALA A 174 -9.49 6.38 -8.88
N ILE A 175 -9.89 7.49 -8.27
CA ILE A 175 -10.60 8.58 -8.97
C ILE A 175 -9.68 9.71 -9.45
N LYS A 176 -8.49 9.88 -8.86
CA LYS A 176 -7.54 10.97 -9.14
C LYS A 176 -7.33 11.24 -10.64
N PRO A 177 -7.21 10.21 -11.54
CA PRO A 177 -7.04 10.44 -12.97
C PRO A 177 -8.24 11.01 -13.71
N THR A 178 -9.45 10.93 -13.14
CA THR A 178 -10.71 11.29 -13.80
C THR A 178 -11.54 12.33 -13.06
N ALA A 179 -11.24 12.58 -11.80
CA ALA A 179 -11.95 13.56 -10.99
C ALA A 179 -11.48 14.99 -11.26
N THR A 180 -12.42 15.90 -11.40
CA THR A 180 -12.13 17.35 -11.38
C THR A 180 -12.13 17.80 -9.92
N VAL A 181 -10.95 18.12 -9.39
CA VAL A 181 -10.79 18.58 -8.00
C VAL A 181 -10.18 19.97 -8.01
N GLY A 182 -10.86 20.93 -7.38
CA GLY A 182 -10.30 22.28 -7.19
C GLY A 182 -9.01 22.25 -6.40
N THR A 183 -8.07 23.13 -6.73
CA THR A 183 -6.71 23.15 -6.16
C THR A 183 -6.69 23.17 -4.63
N GLU A 184 -7.53 24.00 -4.01
CA GLU A 184 -7.61 24.10 -2.54
C GLU A 184 -8.13 22.79 -1.91
N ARG A 185 -9.18 22.20 -2.48
CA ARG A 185 -9.77 20.94 -2.01
C ARG A 185 -8.77 19.79 -2.14
N LYS A 186 -8.08 19.71 -3.27
CA LYS A 186 -6.99 18.76 -3.51
C LYS A 186 -5.92 18.90 -2.42
N ALA A 187 -5.42 20.13 -2.21
CA ALA A 187 -4.40 20.40 -1.21
C ALA A 187 -4.85 20.06 0.22
N ALA A 188 -6.12 20.29 0.58
CA ALA A 188 -6.67 19.94 1.89
C ALA A 188 -6.67 18.42 2.10
N ILE A 189 -7.20 17.65 1.14
CA ILE A 189 -7.22 16.18 1.19
C ILE A 189 -5.80 15.63 1.28
N GLU A 190 -4.88 16.08 0.44
CA GLU A 190 -3.52 15.58 0.40
C GLU A 190 -2.72 15.92 1.66
N ARG A 191 -2.91 17.12 2.25
CA ARG A 191 -2.31 17.45 3.55
C ARG A 191 -2.81 16.56 4.67
N TRP A 192 -4.11 16.29 4.70
CA TRP A 192 -4.72 15.37 5.67
C TRP A 192 -4.15 13.96 5.55
N LEU A 193 -4.07 13.40 4.34
CA LEU A 193 -3.49 12.08 4.08
C LEU A 193 -2.01 12.00 4.51
N ARG A 194 -1.20 13.01 4.18
CA ARG A 194 0.20 13.09 4.63
C ARG A 194 0.31 13.14 6.16
N ARG A 195 -0.54 13.91 6.81
CA ARG A 195 -0.54 13.99 8.27
C ARG A 195 -0.90 12.65 8.90
N LEU A 196 -1.93 11.98 8.41
CA LEU A 196 -2.30 10.64 8.90
C LEU A 196 -1.18 9.61 8.71
N ALA A 197 -0.49 9.63 7.56
CA ALA A 197 0.65 8.75 7.32
C ALA A 197 1.81 9.06 8.29
N GLY A 198 2.08 10.34 8.57
CA GLY A 198 3.11 10.75 9.53
C GLY A 198 2.79 10.31 10.97
N GLU A 199 1.55 10.50 11.42
CA GLU A 199 1.09 10.05 12.75
C GLU A 199 1.17 8.53 12.90
N MET A 200 0.79 7.80 11.86
CA MET A 200 0.91 6.33 11.82
C MET A 200 2.37 5.90 11.86
N ASP A 201 3.24 6.52 11.06
CA ASP A 201 4.66 6.21 11.04
C ASP A 201 5.31 6.49 12.40
N GLY A 202 4.97 7.61 13.05
CA GLY A 202 5.41 7.94 14.41
C GLY A 202 5.05 6.85 15.43
N TYR A 203 3.83 6.29 15.36
CA TYR A 203 3.43 5.19 16.22
C TYR A 203 4.26 3.92 15.99
N TYR A 204 4.40 3.47 14.73
CA TYR A 204 5.14 2.24 14.42
C TYR A 204 6.66 2.40 14.53
N ALA A 205 7.20 3.62 14.49
CA ALA A 205 8.61 3.89 14.75
C ALA A 205 9.02 3.52 16.19
N THR A 206 8.08 3.43 17.13
CA THR A 206 8.33 2.94 18.49
C THR A 206 8.51 1.42 18.57
N TRP A 207 8.16 0.69 17.52
CA TRP A 207 8.26 -0.75 17.49
C TRP A 207 9.69 -1.19 17.16
N ARG A 208 10.22 -2.13 17.94
CA ARG A 208 11.49 -2.76 17.59
C ARG A 208 11.34 -3.55 16.31
N ARG A 209 12.34 -3.50 15.44
CA ARG A 209 12.30 -4.14 14.11
C ARG A 209 12.05 -5.66 14.20
N GLU A 210 12.56 -6.30 15.24
CA GLU A 210 12.35 -7.73 15.51
C GLU A 210 10.89 -8.08 15.86
N SER A 211 10.08 -7.06 16.23
CA SER A 211 8.64 -7.22 16.52
C SER A 211 7.75 -7.00 15.30
N TRP A 212 8.31 -6.59 14.16
CA TRP A 212 7.54 -6.33 12.95
C TRP A 212 6.84 -7.59 12.45
N ASN A 213 5.56 -7.46 12.09
CA ASN A 213 4.66 -8.52 11.67
C ASN A 213 3.67 -7.97 10.64
N ASN A 214 2.57 -8.68 10.38
CA ASN A 214 1.53 -8.26 9.44
C ASN A 214 1.08 -6.80 9.62
N HIS A 215 1.06 -6.26 10.83
CA HIS A 215 0.64 -4.87 11.05
C HIS A 215 1.57 -3.85 10.39
N VAL A 216 2.88 -4.14 10.32
CA VAL A 216 3.84 -3.30 9.60
C VAL A 216 3.69 -3.48 8.08
N TYR A 217 3.28 -4.65 7.60
CA TYR A 217 3.01 -4.87 6.18
C TYR A 217 1.80 -4.05 5.72
N TRP A 218 0.74 -4.02 6.53
CA TRP A 218 -0.42 -3.14 6.31
C TRP A 218 -0.06 -1.65 6.42
N GLN A 219 0.89 -1.27 7.28
CA GLN A 219 1.43 0.08 7.31
C GLN A 219 2.11 0.41 5.97
N GLY A 220 2.93 -0.50 5.45
CA GLY A 220 3.57 -0.34 4.15
C GLY A 220 2.57 -0.09 3.02
N LEU A 221 1.46 -0.85 2.98
CA LEU A 221 0.39 -0.61 2.01
C LEU A 221 -0.25 0.77 2.18
N ALA A 222 -0.59 1.17 3.41
CA ALA A 222 -1.19 2.48 3.67
C ALA A 222 -0.26 3.63 3.24
N GLU A 223 1.03 3.53 3.54
CA GLU A 223 2.03 4.50 3.09
C GLU A 223 2.18 4.54 1.56
N ALA A 224 2.21 3.38 0.89
CA ALA A 224 2.29 3.34 -0.57
C ALA A 224 1.04 3.91 -1.24
N ALA A 225 -0.15 3.66 -0.67
CA ALA A 225 -1.40 4.25 -1.14
C ALA A 225 -1.40 5.78 -0.95
N VAL A 226 -0.95 6.28 0.20
CA VAL A 226 -0.79 7.73 0.41
C VAL A 226 0.26 8.30 -0.53
N ALA A 227 1.41 7.62 -0.71
CA ALA A 227 2.46 8.05 -1.65
C ALA A 227 1.91 8.27 -3.07
N ALA A 228 1.07 7.34 -3.55
CA ALA A 228 0.39 7.48 -4.85
C ALA A 228 -0.67 8.59 -4.85
N ALA A 229 -1.37 8.78 -3.74
CA ALA A 229 -2.37 9.85 -3.60
C ALA A 229 -1.74 11.24 -3.70
N VAL A 230 -0.55 11.43 -3.11
CA VAL A 230 0.08 12.75 -2.90
C VAL A 230 1.38 12.95 -3.70
N ASP A 231 1.72 12.04 -4.60
CA ASP A 231 2.93 12.06 -5.46
C ASP A 231 4.25 12.13 -4.65
N ASP A 232 4.36 11.33 -3.57
CA ASP A 232 5.52 11.30 -2.68
C ASP A 232 6.37 10.04 -2.88
N ARG A 233 7.43 10.15 -3.70
CA ARG A 233 8.35 9.06 -3.99
C ARG A 233 9.09 8.56 -2.74
N ARG A 234 9.45 9.45 -1.81
CA ARG A 234 10.17 9.08 -0.59
C ARG A 234 9.30 8.24 0.33
N LEU A 235 8.02 8.58 0.42
CA LEU A 235 7.05 7.78 1.19
C LEU A 235 6.87 6.38 0.57
N LEU A 236 6.87 6.27 -0.77
CA LEU A 236 6.83 4.98 -1.45
C LEU A 236 8.09 4.14 -1.17
N GLU A 237 9.28 4.74 -1.16
CA GLU A 237 10.53 4.06 -0.81
C GLU A 237 10.50 3.52 0.63
N LYS A 238 9.95 4.29 1.56
CA LYS A 238 9.71 3.90 2.95
C LYS A 238 8.74 2.71 3.07
N ALA A 239 7.67 2.72 2.29
CA ALA A 239 6.75 1.58 2.19
C ALA A 239 7.47 0.32 1.67
N ALA A 240 8.33 0.46 0.64
CA ALA A 240 9.12 -0.64 0.09
C ALA A 240 10.11 -1.24 1.11
N GLU A 241 10.58 -0.48 2.11
CA GLU A 241 11.40 -1.04 3.21
C GLU A 241 10.62 -2.03 4.07
N LYS A 242 9.34 -1.76 4.30
CA LYS A 242 8.45 -2.66 5.04
C LYS A 242 8.17 -3.94 4.26
N TYR A 243 8.03 -3.82 2.93
CA TYR A 243 7.95 -4.97 2.04
C TYR A 243 9.24 -5.82 2.08
N ARG A 244 10.42 -5.19 1.96
CA ARG A 244 11.71 -5.90 2.06
C ARG A 244 11.82 -6.67 3.37
N HIS A 245 11.46 -6.05 4.49
CA HIS A 245 11.45 -6.74 5.78
C HIS A 245 10.53 -7.98 5.77
N ALA A 246 9.33 -7.84 5.18
CA ALA A 246 8.39 -8.96 5.08
C ALA A 246 8.97 -10.13 4.28
N VAL A 247 9.51 -9.87 3.08
CA VAL A 247 10.06 -10.93 2.23
C VAL A 247 11.36 -11.53 2.77
N ASP A 248 12.13 -10.75 3.56
CA ASP A 248 13.29 -11.24 4.30
C ASP A 248 12.90 -12.24 5.41
N ALA A 249 11.69 -12.11 5.97
CA ALA A 249 11.17 -12.99 7.01
C ALA A 249 10.51 -14.26 6.47
N ILE A 250 10.24 -14.37 5.17
CA ILE A 250 9.62 -15.57 4.58
C ILE A 250 10.66 -16.70 4.55
N THR A 251 10.34 -17.80 5.20
CA THR A 251 11.21 -18.99 5.22
C THR A 251 11.32 -19.68 3.85
N PRO A 252 12.26 -20.62 3.66
CA PRO A 252 12.31 -21.43 2.42
C PRO A 252 11.00 -22.18 2.13
N GLU A 253 10.27 -22.59 3.18
CA GLU A 253 8.97 -23.27 3.09
C GLU A 253 7.82 -22.31 2.80
N GLY A 254 8.05 -20.99 2.77
CA GLY A 254 7.02 -19.98 2.49
C GLY A 254 6.25 -19.50 3.73
N LEU A 255 6.74 -19.77 4.94
CA LEU A 255 6.08 -19.38 6.18
C LEU A 255 6.60 -18.03 6.71
N LEU A 256 5.74 -17.35 7.46
CA LEU A 256 6.06 -16.16 8.26
C LEU A 256 6.13 -16.58 9.75
N PRO A 257 7.30 -16.67 10.38
CA PRO A 257 7.45 -17.19 11.75
C PRO A 257 6.59 -16.46 12.80
N LYS A 258 6.40 -15.13 12.65
CA LYS A 258 5.54 -14.35 13.54
C LYS A 258 4.06 -14.72 13.42
N GLU A 259 3.64 -15.16 12.25
CA GLU A 259 2.26 -15.58 12.00
C GLU A 259 2.05 -17.06 12.32
N VAL A 260 3.09 -17.90 12.22
CA VAL A 260 3.06 -19.29 12.76
C VAL A 260 2.78 -19.28 14.27
N ALA A 261 3.32 -18.31 15.00
CA ALA A 261 3.07 -18.17 16.44
C ALA A 261 1.60 -17.91 16.82
N ARG A 262 0.71 -17.64 15.84
CA ARG A 262 -0.74 -17.47 16.04
C ARG A 262 -1.51 -18.79 16.17
N ARG A 263 -0.82 -19.93 16.24
CA ARG A 263 -1.39 -21.26 16.49
C ARG A 263 -2.44 -21.67 15.44
N ASP A 264 -3.68 -21.96 15.85
CA ASP A 264 -4.82 -22.34 15.00
C ASP A 264 -5.24 -21.26 14.00
N LYS A 265 -4.82 -20.02 14.20
CA LYS A 265 -5.09 -18.87 13.32
C LYS A 265 -3.94 -18.57 12.35
N ALA A 266 -2.86 -19.36 12.37
CA ALA A 266 -1.67 -19.10 11.56
C ALA A 266 -2.01 -18.96 10.07
N PHE A 267 -2.86 -19.82 9.50
CA PHE A 267 -3.31 -19.71 8.11
C PHE A 267 -3.94 -18.33 7.82
N GLY A 268 -4.91 -17.93 8.65
CA GLY A 268 -5.59 -16.64 8.48
C GLY A 268 -4.61 -15.48 8.52
N TYR A 269 -3.62 -15.51 9.41
CA TYR A 269 -2.61 -14.44 9.50
C TYR A 269 -1.60 -14.46 8.34
N HIS A 270 -1.30 -15.63 7.74
CA HIS A 270 -0.52 -15.69 6.50
C HIS A 270 -1.27 -15.04 5.34
N ALA A 271 -2.56 -15.38 5.15
CA ALA A 271 -3.41 -14.75 4.14
C ALA A 271 -3.58 -13.24 4.39
N PHE A 272 -3.74 -12.84 5.66
CA PHE A 272 -3.86 -11.43 6.07
C PHE A 272 -2.55 -10.65 5.85
N SER A 273 -1.38 -11.29 5.95
CA SER A 273 -0.09 -10.70 5.62
C SER A 273 0.11 -10.57 4.12
N LEU A 274 -0.30 -11.58 3.36
CA LEU A 274 -0.12 -11.65 1.91
C LEU A 274 -0.93 -10.56 1.20
N ALA A 275 -2.13 -10.25 1.68
CA ALA A 275 -3.03 -9.28 1.08
C ALA A 275 -2.39 -7.88 0.89
N PRO A 276 -1.86 -7.21 1.92
CA PRO A 276 -1.20 -5.92 1.74
C PRO A 276 0.11 -6.02 0.97
N LEU A 277 0.85 -7.14 1.08
CA LEU A 277 2.12 -7.32 0.38
C LEU A 277 1.94 -7.42 -1.13
N VAL A 278 0.93 -8.16 -1.60
CA VAL A 278 0.64 -8.26 -3.04
C VAL A 278 0.24 -6.90 -3.60
N LEU A 279 -0.64 -6.16 -2.93
CA LEU A 279 -1.07 -4.86 -3.44
C LEU A 279 0.03 -3.80 -3.36
N LEU A 280 0.89 -3.85 -2.34
CA LEU A 280 2.10 -3.02 -2.26
C LEU A 280 3.08 -3.35 -3.38
N ALA A 281 3.26 -4.65 -3.70
CA ALA A 281 4.09 -5.07 -4.83
C ALA A 281 3.52 -4.52 -6.16
N GLU A 282 2.21 -4.55 -6.38
CA GLU A 282 1.58 -3.93 -7.56
C GLU A 282 1.88 -2.43 -7.67
N ILE A 283 1.81 -1.69 -6.55
CA ILE A 283 2.20 -0.28 -6.53
C ILE A 283 3.69 -0.14 -6.88
N GLY A 284 4.55 -0.94 -6.27
CA GLY A 284 6.00 -0.92 -6.51
C GLY A 284 6.36 -1.18 -7.96
N GLU A 285 5.84 -2.25 -8.57
CA GLU A 285 6.07 -2.63 -9.97
C GLU A 285 5.69 -1.51 -10.94
N ARG A 286 4.53 -0.87 -10.72
CA ARG A 286 4.08 0.26 -11.55
C ARG A 286 4.97 1.49 -11.42
N ASN A 287 5.83 1.52 -10.41
CA ASN A 287 6.80 2.60 -10.13
C ASN A 287 8.26 2.17 -10.34
N GLY A 288 8.50 1.05 -11.03
CA GLY A 288 9.83 0.58 -11.41
C GLY A 288 10.61 -0.09 -10.27
N MET A 289 9.91 -0.60 -9.24
CA MET A 289 10.49 -1.37 -8.15
C MET A 289 10.17 -2.85 -8.38
N ALA A 290 11.16 -3.70 -8.68
CA ALA A 290 10.96 -5.14 -8.91
C ALA A 290 10.70 -5.89 -7.59
N LEU A 291 9.56 -5.62 -6.94
CA LEU A 291 9.27 -6.14 -5.59
C LEU A 291 8.99 -7.64 -5.61
N TYR A 292 8.34 -8.16 -6.63
CA TYR A 292 8.05 -9.60 -6.75
C TYR A 292 9.32 -10.46 -6.88
N GLU A 293 10.41 -9.90 -7.41
CA GLU A 293 11.67 -10.62 -7.60
C GLU A 293 12.54 -10.68 -6.32
N MET A 294 12.20 -9.86 -5.32
CA MET A 294 13.01 -9.75 -4.11
C MET A 294 13.16 -11.09 -3.39
N ARG A 295 14.39 -11.37 -2.92
CA ARG A 295 14.73 -12.63 -2.24
C ARG A 295 14.37 -13.88 -3.06
N GLY A 296 14.66 -13.82 -4.37
CA GLY A 296 14.36 -14.93 -5.28
C GLY A 296 12.88 -15.26 -5.34
N GLY A 297 12.03 -14.23 -5.31
CA GLY A 297 10.58 -14.39 -5.39
C GLY A 297 9.97 -14.96 -4.09
N ALA A 298 10.47 -14.56 -2.93
CA ALA A 298 9.96 -15.07 -1.64
C ALA A 298 8.45 -14.94 -1.48
N ILE A 299 7.85 -13.87 -2.01
CA ILE A 299 6.39 -13.68 -1.99
C ILE A 299 5.64 -14.81 -2.68
N HIS A 300 6.21 -15.42 -3.74
CA HIS A 300 5.60 -16.54 -4.45
C HIS A 300 5.59 -17.81 -3.59
N ARG A 301 6.59 -18.02 -2.73
CA ARG A 301 6.58 -19.15 -1.78
C ARG A 301 5.48 -18.99 -0.74
N LEU A 302 5.29 -17.76 -0.20
CA LEU A 302 4.18 -17.46 0.69
C LEU A 302 2.83 -17.65 -0.01
N ALA A 303 2.67 -17.15 -1.23
CA ALA A 303 1.46 -17.33 -2.03
C ALA A 303 1.17 -18.82 -2.26
N HIS A 304 2.18 -19.61 -2.61
CA HIS A 304 2.06 -21.05 -2.81
C HIS A 304 1.58 -21.77 -1.56
N VAL A 305 2.18 -21.51 -0.41
CA VAL A 305 1.80 -22.14 0.87
C VAL A 305 0.36 -21.80 1.26
N VAL A 306 -0.06 -20.55 1.07
CA VAL A 306 -1.43 -20.12 1.38
C VAL A 306 -2.44 -20.79 0.43
N THR A 307 -2.15 -20.86 -0.85
CA THR A 307 -3.07 -21.52 -1.83
C THR A 307 -3.13 -23.03 -1.63
N GLN A 308 -2.00 -23.68 -1.35
CA GLN A 308 -1.96 -25.10 -1.03
C GLN A 308 -2.80 -25.43 0.23
N ALA A 309 -2.75 -24.57 1.26
CA ALA A 309 -3.58 -24.72 2.44
C ALA A 309 -5.09 -24.63 2.13
N MET A 310 -5.48 -23.80 1.16
CA MET A 310 -6.89 -23.67 0.74
C MET A 310 -7.38 -24.91 0.00
N GLU A 311 -6.50 -25.61 -0.73
CA GLU A 311 -6.81 -26.85 -1.42
C GLU A 311 -6.77 -28.06 -0.48
N GLU A 312 -5.76 -28.11 0.39
CA GLU A 312 -5.52 -29.18 1.34
C GLU A 312 -5.00 -28.62 2.68
N ALA A 313 -5.91 -28.35 3.62
CA ALA A 313 -5.54 -27.77 4.94
C ALA A 313 -4.48 -28.60 5.67
N ALA A 314 -4.52 -29.93 5.54
CA ALA A 314 -3.58 -30.83 6.20
C ALA A 314 -2.10 -30.60 5.77
N SER A 315 -1.85 -30.07 4.59
CA SER A 315 -0.50 -29.73 4.13
C SER A 315 0.09 -28.60 4.98
N PHE A 316 -0.67 -27.55 5.23
CA PHE A 316 -0.26 -26.42 6.06
C PHE A 316 -0.19 -26.80 7.54
N GLU A 317 -1.15 -27.62 8.03
CA GLU A 317 -1.16 -28.12 9.40
C GLU A 317 0.11 -28.90 9.77
N ARG A 318 0.62 -29.69 8.83
CA ARG A 318 1.93 -30.39 9.02
C ARG A 318 3.09 -29.41 9.11
N LEU A 319 3.09 -28.32 8.33
CA LEU A 319 4.15 -27.32 8.35
C LEU A 319 4.18 -26.51 9.65
N VAL A 320 3.01 -26.16 10.20
CA VAL A 320 2.91 -25.32 11.40
C VAL A 320 2.74 -26.12 12.71
N GLY A 321 2.59 -27.46 12.61
CA GLY A 321 2.52 -28.34 13.78
C GLY A 321 1.17 -28.28 14.51
N GLY A 322 0.06 -27.92 13.83
CA GLY A 322 -1.24 -27.85 14.50
C GLY A 322 -2.41 -27.57 13.55
N ARG A 323 -3.61 -27.97 14.00
CA ARG A 323 -4.85 -27.78 13.26
C ARG A 323 -5.13 -26.31 12.95
N GLN A 324 -5.69 -26.03 11.79
CA GLN A 324 -5.94 -24.68 11.30
C GLN A 324 -7.40 -24.42 10.95
N GLU A 325 -7.84 -23.18 11.16
CA GLU A 325 -9.11 -22.68 10.65
C GLU A 325 -8.94 -22.24 9.19
N VAL A 326 -9.17 -23.14 8.23
CA VAL A 326 -9.15 -22.83 6.80
C VAL A 326 -10.59 -22.85 6.28
N ASP A 327 -11.16 -21.66 6.03
CA ASP A 327 -12.50 -21.51 5.49
C ASP A 327 -12.55 -20.39 4.43
N PRO A 328 -12.16 -20.68 3.19
CA PRO A 328 -12.22 -19.70 2.10
C PRO A 328 -13.65 -19.26 1.75
N ARG A 329 -14.67 -20.12 2.00
CA ARG A 329 -16.08 -19.80 1.71
C ARG A 329 -16.67 -18.83 2.71
N GLY A 330 -16.41 -19.02 4.01
CA GLY A 330 -16.86 -18.11 5.05
C GLY A 330 -15.99 -16.85 5.23
N LYS A 331 -14.73 -16.92 4.74
CA LYS A 331 -13.73 -15.84 4.91
C LYS A 331 -13.18 -15.40 3.56
N VAL A 332 -14.04 -14.92 2.64
CA VAL A 332 -13.68 -14.51 1.26
C VAL A 332 -12.54 -13.48 1.24
N TRP A 333 -12.38 -12.69 2.29
CA TRP A 333 -11.27 -11.75 2.42
C TRP A 333 -9.88 -12.43 2.35
N THR A 334 -9.77 -13.72 2.69
CA THR A 334 -8.50 -14.48 2.58
C THR A 334 -8.07 -14.69 1.13
N LEU A 335 -8.99 -14.53 0.17
CA LEU A 335 -8.76 -14.66 -1.27
C LEU A 335 -8.48 -13.30 -1.95
N ALA A 336 -8.61 -12.18 -1.23
CA ALA A 336 -8.61 -10.86 -1.84
C ALA A 336 -7.30 -10.54 -2.60
N TRP A 337 -6.18 -11.07 -2.15
CA TRP A 337 -4.88 -10.92 -2.80
C TRP A 337 -4.75 -11.65 -4.14
N LEU A 338 -5.61 -12.67 -4.39
CA LEU A 338 -5.54 -13.46 -5.63
C LEU A 338 -5.91 -12.66 -6.88
N GLU A 339 -6.83 -11.69 -6.81
CA GLU A 339 -7.21 -10.90 -7.99
C GLU A 339 -6.02 -10.11 -8.57
N PRO A 340 -5.28 -9.26 -7.79
CA PRO A 340 -4.10 -8.59 -8.31
C PRO A 340 -2.96 -9.57 -8.66
N TYR A 341 -2.79 -10.65 -7.90
CA TYR A 341 -1.76 -11.63 -8.17
C TYR A 341 -1.98 -12.37 -9.50
N LEU A 342 -3.21 -12.84 -9.78
CA LEU A 342 -3.57 -13.51 -11.03
C LEU A 342 -3.54 -12.59 -12.25
N ALA A 343 -3.83 -11.30 -12.07
CA ALA A 343 -3.70 -10.32 -13.14
C ALA A 343 -2.25 -10.20 -13.65
N ARG A 344 -1.27 -10.43 -12.77
CA ARG A 344 0.15 -10.41 -13.12
C ARG A 344 0.73 -11.77 -13.45
N PHE A 345 0.33 -12.79 -12.70
CA PHE A 345 0.82 -14.17 -12.82
C PHE A 345 -0.36 -15.12 -13.11
N PRO A 346 -0.82 -15.20 -14.37
CA PRO A 346 -1.94 -16.05 -14.72
C PRO A 346 -1.65 -17.52 -14.39
N ASP A 347 -2.55 -18.15 -13.62
CA ASP A 347 -2.49 -19.55 -13.22
C ASP A 347 -3.91 -20.15 -13.29
N PRO A 348 -4.19 -21.09 -14.22
CA PRO A 348 -5.52 -21.69 -14.36
C PRO A 348 -6.01 -22.41 -13.10
N ARG A 349 -5.10 -22.94 -12.26
CA ARG A 349 -5.44 -23.62 -11.01
C ARG A 349 -5.95 -22.62 -9.99
N LEU A 350 -5.24 -21.51 -9.83
CA LEU A 350 -5.63 -20.44 -8.92
C LEU A 350 -6.89 -19.71 -9.41
N GLU A 351 -7.06 -19.55 -10.72
CA GLU A 351 -8.29 -19.01 -11.31
C GLU A 351 -9.50 -19.91 -10.97
N LYS A 352 -9.37 -21.24 -11.08
CA LYS A 352 -10.42 -22.19 -10.68
C LYS A 352 -10.75 -22.10 -9.20
N LEU A 353 -9.77 -21.83 -8.34
CA LEU A 353 -9.97 -21.62 -6.90
C LEU A 353 -10.75 -20.31 -6.63
N LEU A 354 -10.41 -19.23 -7.34
CA LEU A 354 -10.97 -17.90 -7.10
C LEU A 354 -12.35 -17.68 -7.72
N ALA A 355 -12.60 -18.18 -8.93
CA ALA A 355 -13.78 -17.88 -9.74
C ALA A 355 -15.13 -18.07 -8.99
N PRO A 356 -15.35 -19.13 -8.17
CA PRO A 356 -16.61 -19.32 -7.43
C PRO A 356 -16.88 -18.26 -6.35
N HIS A 357 -15.87 -17.47 -5.99
CA HIS A 357 -15.94 -16.48 -4.91
C HIS A 357 -16.06 -15.05 -5.41
N ARG A 358 -16.06 -14.83 -6.73
CA ARG A 358 -16.29 -13.50 -7.32
C ARG A 358 -17.72 -13.02 -7.15
N PRO A 359 -17.96 -11.71 -6.90
CA PRO A 359 -16.95 -10.65 -6.82
C PRO A 359 -16.21 -10.62 -5.48
N VAL A 360 -14.90 -10.44 -5.51
CA VAL A 360 -14.08 -10.30 -4.30
C VAL A 360 -13.94 -8.82 -3.95
N THR A 361 -14.41 -8.46 -2.78
CA THR A 361 -14.38 -7.07 -2.27
C THR A 361 -13.67 -7.03 -0.92
N HIS A 362 -12.79 -6.04 -0.76
CA HIS A 362 -12.11 -5.79 0.50
C HIS A 362 -11.83 -4.29 0.64
N GLU A 363 -12.52 -3.62 1.57
CA GLU A 363 -12.42 -2.15 1.72
C GLU A 363 -10.99 -1.69 1.98
N TRP A 364 -10.21 -2.41 2.79
CA TRP A 364 -8.84 -2.02 3.13
C TRP A 364 -7.85 -2.20 1.96
N LEU A 365 -8.25 -2.91 0.91
CA LEU A 365 -7.51 -3.08 -0.34
C LEU A 365 -8.09 -2.23 -1.49
N GLY A 366 -8.95 -1.27 -1.18
CA GLY A 366 -9.46 -0.28 -2.13
C GLY A 366 -10.80 -0.61 -2.77
N GLY A 367 -11.52 -1.64 -2.30
CA GLY A 367 -12.89 -1.95 -2.73
C GLY A 367 -13.02 -3.26 -3.49
N ASN A 368 -13.64 -3.25 -4.65
CA ASN A 368 -13.92 -4.44 -5.45
C ASN A 368 -12.75 -4.81 -6.35
N LEU A 369 -11.93 -5.75 -5.89
CA LEU A 369 -10.72 -6.18 -6.58
C LEU A 369 -11.02 -6.90 -7.91
N THR A 370 -12.14 -7.60 -8.02
CA THR A 370 -12.57 -8.19 -9.30
C THR A 370 -12.78 -7.12 -10.38
N LEU A 371 -13.38 -5.96 -10.04
CA LEU A 371 -13.50 -4.85 -10.97
C LEU A 371 -12.14 -4.32 -11.42
N HIS A 372 -11.19 -4.22 -10.51
CA HIS A 372 -9.90 -3.62 -10.81
C HIS A 372 -8.92 -4.56 -11.53
N PHE A 373 -8.96 -5.87 -11.25
CA PHE A 373 -7.91 -6.79 -11.67
C PHE A 373 -8.35 -7.97 -12.53
N ALA A 374 -9.58 -8.48 -12.38
CA ALA A 374 -10.04 -9.65 -13.14
C ALA A 374 -10.14 -9.38 -14.65
N THR A 375 -10.36 -10.39 -15.45
CA THR A 375 -10.66 -10.24 -16.88
C THR A 375 -11.86 -9.30 -17.10
N VAL A 376 -11.95 -8.67 -18.27
CA VAL A 376 -13.06 -7.73 -18.57
C VAL A 376 -14.41 -8.42 -18.44
N ASP A 377 -14.52 -9.66 -18.85
CA ASP A 377 -15.77 -10.42 -18.78
C ASP A 377 -16.19 -10.71 -17.33
N ALA A 378 -15.26 -11.16 -16.49
CA ALA A 378 -15.51 -11.38 -15.08
C ALA A 378 -15.90 -10.07 -14.37
N ALA A 379 -15.20 -8.97 -14.66
CA ALA A 379 -15.49 -7.66 -14.11
C ALA A 379 -16.86 -7.10 -14.57
N ARG A 380 -17.27 -7.35 -15.82
CA ARG A 380 -18.58 -6.95 -16.33
C ARG A 380 -19.74 -7.70 -15.67
N ALA A 381 -19.51 -8.90 -15.17
CA ALA A 381 -20.50 -9.67 -14.42
C ALA A 381 -20.78 -9.11 -13.02
N VAL A 382 -19.89 -8.28 -12.46
CA VAL A 382 -20.05 -7.70 -11.13
C VAL A 382 -21.27 -6.77 -11.08
N ARG A 383 -22.10 -6.93 -10.04
CA ARG A 383 -23.18 -5.99 -9.68
C ARG A 383 -22.76 -5.26 -8.41
N LEU A 384 -22.73 -3.93 -8.49
CA LEU A 384 -22.42 -3.10 -7.32
C LEU A 384 -23.71 -2.85 -6.52
N THR A 385 -23.73 -3.33 -5.28
CA THR A 385 -24.77 -3.00 -4.31
C THR A 385 -24.27 -1.89 -3.40
N ASP A 386 -25.11 -0.89 -3.12
CA ASP A 386 -24.78 0.19 -2.20
C ASP A 386 -24.59 -0.38 -0.78
N PRO A 387 -23.43 -0.23 -0.14
CA PRO A 387 -23.26 -0.62 1.26
C PRO A 387 -24.06 0.35 2.15
N ARG A 388 -24.99 -0.20 2.90
CA ARG A 388 -25.82 0.55 3.86
C ARG A 388 -25.06 0.91 5.12
#